data_335022024b71c4de44b295504bfa7336
#
_entry.id   335022024b71c4de44b295504bfa7336
#
_cell.length_a   1.000
_cell.length_b   1.000
_cell.length_c   1.000
_cell.angle_alpha   90.00
_cell.angle_beta   90.00
_cell.angle_gamma   90.00
#
_symmetry.space_group_name_H-M   'P 1'
#
loop_
_entity.id
_entity.type
_entity.pdbx_description
1 polymer ?
#
loop_
_entity_poly.entity_id
_entity_poly.type
_entity_poly.pdbx_seq_one_letter_code
_entity_poly.pdbx_strand_id
1 'polypeptide(L)'
;RQRQMCIRDSSSGFCIDPVEKKPLNHFLPGTPILSFGTAGCNLSCRFCQNWDISKSREFDRLTDSASPQAIADAAQSHDCRSVALTYNDPVIFLEYAVDIARECRERGVRSVAVTAGYVMPEARREFFNWMDAANIDLKGFTESFYRETCGGSLSPVLDTLEYLKHETEVWFEVTTLLIPGYNDSGSELEKLSCWMVEQLGPEVPLHFSAFHPDWKMTDVERTPHQTLIRAREIALANGIHHVYLGNVHDHQGSSTYCHACGQILIGTGLVCPQ
;
A
#
# COMPACT_ATOMS: atom_id res chain seq x y z
N ARG A 1 14.38 3.74 -20.75
CA ARG A 1 13.20 3.17 -21.46
C ARG A 1 12.00 2.98 -20.51
N GLN A 2 12.18 2.76 -19.20
CA GLN A 2 11.07 2.63 -18.24
C GLN A 2 10.34 3.95 -17.92
N ARG A 3 10.94 5.13 -18.14
CA ARG A 3 10.28 6.44 -17.95
C ARG A 3 9.12 6.72 -18.92
N GLN A 4 9.00 5.97 -20.01
CA GLN A 4 7.94 6.16 -21.00
C GLN A 4 6.67 5.34 -20.74
N MET A 5 6.63 4.46 -19.73
CA MET A 5 5.46 3.63 -19.43
C MET A 5 4.53 4.19 -18.36
N CYS A 6 4.95 5.21 -17.60
CA CYS A 6 4.05 5.96 -16.74
C CYS A 6 3.50 7.15 -17.52
N ILE A 7 2.33 7.03 -18.08
CA ILE A 7 1.60 8.17 -18.66
C ILE A 7 1.11 9.02 -17.50
N ARG A 8 1.95 9.97 -17.06
CA ARG A 8 1.65 10.90 -15.96
C ARG A 8 0.65 12.00 -16.31
N ASP A 9 0.24 12.11 -17.56
CA ASP A 9 -0.56 13.22 -18.07
C ASP A 9 -2.05 12.93 -18.21
N SER A 10 -2.49 11.72 -17.85
CA SER A 10 -3.90 11.42 -17.65
C SER A 10 -4.11 10.90 -16.23
N SER A 11 -4.88 11.58 -15.46
CA SER A 11 -5.14 11.39 -14.03
C SER A 11 -5.83 10.08 -13.63
N SER A 12 -5.98 9.15 -14.55
CA SER A 12 -6.45 7.78 -14.37
C SER A 12 -5.66 6.79 -15.25
N GLY A 13 -4.41 7.14 -15.56
CA GLY A 13 -3.57 6.30 -16.42
C GLY A 13 -3.26 4.94 -15.80
N PHE A 14 -3.27 3.91 -16.63
CA PHE A 14 -2.74 2.61 -16.29
C PHE A 14 -1.21 2.67 -16.20
N CYS A 15 -0.65 2.03 -15.17
CA CYS A 15 0.79 1.93 -15.00
C CYS A 15 1.17 0.47 -14.78
N ILE A 16 2.24 0.01 -15.43
CA ILE A 16 2.82 -1.31 -15.17
C ILE A 16 4.10 -1.11 -14.38
N ASP A 17 4.14 -1.65 -13.18
CA ASP A 17 5.24 -1.57 -12.24
C ASP A 17 5.64 -2.97 -11.74
N PRO A 18 6.82 -3.15 -11.17
CA PRO A 18 7.08 -4.28 -10.28
C PRO A 18 6.13 -4.28 -9.08
N VAL A 19 5.69 -5.45 -8.64
CA VAL A 19 4.73 -5.61 -7.52
C VAL A 19 5.24 -4.97 -6.23
N GLU A 20 6.54 -4.93 -6.01
CA GLU A 20 7.19 -4.31 -4.85
C GLU A 20 6.94 -2.80 -4.74
N LYS A 21 6.57 -2.14 -5.84
CA LYS A 21 6.11 -0.73 -5.78
C LYS A 21 4.71 -0.56 -5.16
N LYS A 22 4.01 -1.65 -4.93
CA LYS A 22 2.74 -1.67 -4.19
C LYS A 22 2.92 -2.15 -2.74
N PRO A 23 4.07 -1.89 -2.14
CA PRO A 23 4.76 -2.52 -1.01
C PRO A 23 4.29 -3.95 -0.71
N LEU A 24 4.53 -4.85 -1.67
CA LEU A 24 4.26 -6.28 -1.57
C LEU A 24 5.53 -7.03 -1.95
N ASN A 25 6.32 -7.41 -0.94
CA ASN A 25 7.60 -8.08 -1.14
C ASN A 25 7.49 -9.60 -1.11
N HIS A 26 6.39 -10.13 -0.55
CA HIS A 26 6.17 -11.57 -0.42
C HIS A 26 5.08 -12.10 -1.36
N PHE A 27 4.29 -11.22 -1.97
CA PHE A 27 3.25 -11.60 -2.92
C PHE A 27 3.75 -11.46 -4.37
N LEU A 28 3.93 -12.60 -5.06
CA LEU A 28 4.40 -12.66 -6.45
C LEU A 28 5.65 -11.80 -6.74
N PRO A 29 6.73 -11.90 -5.94
CA PRO A 29 7.89 -11.02 -6.05
C PRO A 29 8.51 -11.05 -7.45
N GLY A 30 8.95 -9.89 -7.94
CA GLY A 30 9.58 -9.72 -9.24
C GLY A 30 8.62 -9.75 -10.44
N THR A 31 7.31 -9.81 -10.23
CA THR A 31 6.33 -9.84 -11.33
C THR A 31 5.76 -8.46 -11.66
N PRO A 32 5.38 -8.21 -12.93
CA PRO A 32 4.68 -6.99 -13.28
C PRO A 32 3.25 -6.98 -12.77
N ILE A 33 2.79 -5.81 -12.33
CA ILE A 33 1.44 -5.53 -11.87
C ILE A 33 0.85 -4.35 -12.65
N LEU A 34 -0.34 -4.52 -13.21
CA LEU A 34 -1.09 -3.42 -13.83
C LEU A 34 -1.81 -2.63 -12.74
N SER A 35 -1.58 -1.33 -12.68
CA SER A 35 -2.06 -0.46 -11.61
C SER A 35 -2.93 0.65 -12.14
N PHE A 36 -4.03 0.94 -11.47
CA PHE A 36 -4.88 2.08 -11.77
C PHE A 36 -5.67 2.51 -10.54
N GLY A 37 -6.26 3.70 -10.61
CA GLY A 37 -7.18 4.24 -9.64
C GLY A 37 -8.28 5.06 -10.30
N THR A 38 -9.21 5.55 -9.49
CA THR A 38 -10.32 6.43 -9.91
C THR A 38 -10.21 7.80 -9.23
N ALA A 39 -11.17 8.69 -9.44
CA ALA A 39 -11.20 9.98 -8.77
C ALA A 39 -11.80 9.87 -7.35
N GLY A 40 -11.23 10.62 -6.39
CA GLY A 40 -11.73 10.72 -5.03
C GLY A 40 -11.07 9.76 -4.04
N CYS A 41 -11.38 9.92 -2.75
CA CYS A 41 -10.91 9.07 -1.65
C CYS A 41 -11.82 9.29 -0.43
N ASN A 42 -11.99 8.27 0.40
CA ASN A 42 -12.78 8.34 1.65
C ASN A 42 -12.02 8.96 2.84
N LEU A 43 -10.71 9.18 2.71
CA LEU A 43 -9.89 9.94 3.66
C LEU A 43 -9.47 11.30 3.09
N SER A 44 -9.09 12.21 3.98
CA SER A 44 -8.65 13.56 3.62
C SER A 44 -7.20 13.86 4.05
N CYS A 45 -6.32 12.89 3.93
CA CYS A 45 -4.93 12.98 4.36
C CYS A 45 -4.25 14.27 3.87
N ARG A 46 -3.62 15.01 4.81
CA ARG A 46 -2.92 16.27 4.50
C ARG A 46 -1.62 16.04 3.74
N PHE A 47 -1.04 14.84 3.86
CA PHE A 47 0.21 14.38 3.24
C PHE A 47 -0.01 13.54 1.97
N CYS A 48 -1.18 13.63 1.33
CA CYS A 48 -1.53 12.78 0.21
C CYS A 48 -0.58 13.01 -0.97
N GLN A 49 0.15 11.96 -1.39
CA GLN A 49 1.08 12.00 -2.52
C GLN A 49 0.37 11.80 -3.87
N ASN A 50 -0.91 11.40 -3.85
CA ASN A 50 -1.78 11.27 -5.02
C ASN A 50 -2.96 12.24 -4.92
N TRP A 51 -2.70 13.46 -4.45
CA TRP A 51 -3.77 14.43 -4.16
C TRP A 51 -4.52 14.89 -5.42
N ASP A 52 -3.87 14.94 -6.55
CA ASP A 52 -4.42 15.25 -7.86
C ASP A 52 -5.55 14.30 -8.25
N ILE A 53 -5.40 13.00 -7.98
CA ILE A 53 -6.42 11.97 -8.18
C ILE A 53 -7.39 11.92 -7.01
N SER A 54 -6.86 11.78 -5.79
CA SER A 54 -7.66 11.52 -4.59
C SER A 54 -8.54 12.70 -4.14
N LYS A 55 -8.24 13.92 -4.58
CA LYS A 55 -9.01 15.13 -4.28
C LYS A 55 -9.79 15.66 -5.47
N SER A 56 -9.66 15.03 -6.64
CA SER A 56 -10.44 15.40 -7.81
C SER A 56 -11.93 15.14 -7.58
N ARG A 57 -12.75 16.11 -7.99
CA ARG A 57 -14.22 16.00 -8.06
C ARG A 57 -14.73 16.03 -9.50
N GLU A 58 -13.81 16.16 -10.47
CA GLU A 58 -14.12 16.25 -11.90
C GLU A 58 -14.04 14.84 -12.51
N PHE A 59 -15.09 14.03 -12.33
CA PHE A 59 -15.20 12.69 -12.87
C PHE A 59 -15.04 12.65 -14.39
N ASP A 60 -15.56 13.63 -15.12
CA ASP A 60 -15.60 13.65 -16.59
C ASP A 60 -14.21 13.83 -17.26
N ARG A 61 -13.21 14.30 -16.54
CA ARG A 61 -11.84 14.47 -17.05
C ARG A 61 -10.90 13.32 -16.72
N LEU A 62 -11.31 12.42 -15.82
CA LEU A 62 -10.48 11.35 -15.26
C LEU A 62 -10.92 9.95 -15.72
N THR A 63 -11.95 9.85 -16.55
CA THR A 63 -12.51 8.59 -16.98
C THR A 63 -12.17 8.30 -18.43
N ASP A 64 -11.01 7.66 -18.67
CA ASP A 64 -10.99 6.68 -19.75
C ASP A 64 -11.86 5.51 -19.26
N SER A 65 -13.03 5.34 -19.89
CA SER A 65 -13.96 4.29 -19.52
C SER A 65 -13.38 2.93 -19.91
N ALA A 66 -12.77 2.24 -18.94
CA ALA A 66 -12.31 0.88 -19.13
C ALA A 66 -13.31 -0.08 -18.47
N SER A 67 -13.89 -0.98 -19.24
CA SER A 67 -14.72 -2.03 -18.65
C SER A 67 -13.87 -2.99 -17.80
N PRO A 68 -14.45 -3.71 -16.83
CA PRO A 68 -13.75 -4.74 -16.08
C PRO A 68 -13.01 -5.74 -16.98
N GLN A 69 -13.65 -6.17 -18.08
CA GLN A 69 -13.06 -7.04 -19.08
C GLN A 69 -11.82 -6.42 -19.72
N ALA A 70 -11.91 -5.16 -20.14
CA ALA A 70 -10.80 -4.47 -20.81
C ALA A 70 -9.57 -4.37 -19.89
N ILE A 71 -9.75 -4.16 -18.58
CA ILE A 71 -8.66 -4.13 -17.60
C ILE A 71 -8.01 -5.51 -17.46
N ALA A 72 -8.82 -6.56 -17.33
CA ALA A 72 -8.32 -7.92 -17.21
C ALA A 72 -7.60 -8.39 -18.48
N ASP A 73 -8.13 -8.04 -19.69
CA ASP A 73 -7.49 -8.32 -20.97
C ASP A 73 -6.18 -7.53 -21.15
N ALA A 74 -6.12 -6.26 -20.69
CA ALA A 74 -4.90 -5.47 -20.68
C ALA A 74 -3.82 -6.08 -19.78
N ALA A 75 -4.18 -6.52 -18.58
CA ALA A 75 -3.26 -7.20 -17.68
C ALA A 75 -2.67 -8.46 -18.31
N GLN A 76 -3.52 -9.29 -18.95
CA GLN A 76 -3.08 -10.51 -19.61
C GLN A 76 -2.20 -10.21 -20.84
N SER A 77 -2.55 -9.23 -21.67
CA SER A 77 -1.78 -8.86 -22.87
C SER A 77 -0.40 -8.27 -22.58
N HIS A 78 -0.20 -7.76 -21.36
CA HIS A 78 1.08 -7.23 -20.88
C HIS A 78 1.81 -8.17 -19.91
N ASP A 79 1.43 -9.45 -19.86
CA ASP A 79 2.02 -10.45 -18.98
C ASP A 79 1.99 -10.06 -17.48
N CYS A 80 1.06 -9.19 -17.08
CA CYS A 80 0.88 -8.83 -15.67
C CYS A 80 0.24 -9.99 -14.91
N ARG A 81 0.91 -10.42 -13.85
CA ARG A 81 0.40 -11.51 -13.00
C ARG A 81 -0.73 -11.04 -12.08
N SER A 82 -0.84 -9.74 -11.89
CA SER A 82 -1.84 -9.14 -11.03
C SER A 82 -2.27 -7.74 -11.48
N VAL A 83 -3.42 -7.30 -10.95
CA VAL A 83 -3.96 -5.94 -11.11
C VAL A 83 -4.05 -5.30 -9.73
N ALA A 84 -3.50 -4.09 -9.56
CA ALA A 84 -3.61 -3.30 -8.34
C ALA A 84 -4.67 -2.21 -8.48
N LEU A 85 -5.61 -2.23 -7.57
CA LEU A 85 -6.57 -1.18 -7.29
C LEU A 85 -5.90 -0.21 -6.31
N THR A 86 -5.45 0.98 -6.77
CA THR A 86 -4.49 1.82 -6.02
C THR A 86 -4.63 3.31 -6.33
N TYR A 87 -3.66 4.13 -5.89
CA TYR A 87 -3.53 5.59 -6.00
C TYR A 87 -4.52 6.38 -5.16
N ASN A 88 -5.79 6.08 -5.21
CA ASN A 88 -6.82 6.46 -4.24
C ASN A 88 -7.28 5.21 -3.47
N ASP A 89 -8.24 5.36 -2.56
CA ASP A 89 -8.74 4.18 -1.84
C ASP A 89 -9.77 3.42 -2.69
N PRO A 90 -9.53 2.13 -3.04
CA PRO A 90 -10.43 1.34 -3.87
C PRO A 90 -11.82 1.09 -3.24
N VAL A 91 -11.97 1.28 -1.95
CA VAL A 91 -13.26 1.13 -1.27
C VAL A 91 -14.32 2.11 -1.79
N ILE A 92 -13.91 3.27 -2.35
CA ILE A 92 -14.89 4.24 -2.89
C ILE A 92 -15.50 3.82 -4.25
N PHE A 93 -14.88 2.84 -4.93
CA PHE A 93 -15.40 2.26 -6.17
C PHE A 93 -15.53 0.73 -6.05
N LEU A 94 -15.99 0.28 -4.90
CA LEU A 94 -16.02 -1.12 -4.46
C LEU A 94 -16.68 -2.05 -5.49
N GLU A 95 -17.86 -1.69 -6.02
CA GLU A 95 -18.59 -2.52 -6.98
C GLU A 95 -17.77 -2.72 -8.26
N TYR A 96 -17.18 -1.66 -8.78
CA TYR A 96 -16.31 -1.74 -9.95
C TYR A 96 -15.05 -2.56 -9.67
N ALA A 97 -14.44 -2.38 -8.48
CA ALA A 97 -13.31 -3.17 -8.03
C ALA A 97 -13.61 -4.67 -7.95
N VAL A 98 -14.78 -5.04 -7.44
CA VAL A 98 -15.26 -6.42 -7.36
C VAL A 98 -15.50 -7.00 -8.77
N ASP A 99 -16.11 -6.23 -9.66
CA ASP A 99 -16.34 -6.68 -11.04
C ASP A 99 -15.01 -6.90 -11.79
N ILE A 100 -14.03 -6.04 -11.60
CA ILE A 100 -12.68 -6.23 -12.14
C ILE A 100 -12.02 -7.49 -11.57
N ALA A 101 -12.11 -7.69 -10.26
CA ALA A 101 -11.54 -8.86 -9.62
C ALA A 101 -12.15 -10.18 -10.12
N ARG A 102 -13.44 -10.20 -10.42
CA ARG A 102 -14.13 -11.34 -11.06
C ARG A 102 -13.55 -11.64 -12.42
N GLU A 103 -13.45 -10.63 -13.28
CA GLU A 103 -12.89 -10.78 -14.64
C GLU A 103 -11.40 -11.19 -14.61
N CYS A 104 -10.63 -10.65 -13.69
CA CYS A 104 -9.24 -11.05 -13.47
C CYS A 104 -9.14 -12.52 -13.06
N ARG A 105 -9.97 -12.97 -12.12
CA ARG A 105 -9.98 -14.35 -11.63
C ARG A 105 -10.29 -15.36 -12.75
N GLU A 106 -11.22 -15.04 -13.67
CA GLU A 106 -11.54 -15.87 -14.84
C GLU A 106 -10.35 -16.04 -15.81
N ARG A 107 -9.44 -15.06 -15.83
CA ARG A 107 -8.23 -15.06 -16.67
C ARG A 107 -6.96 -15.52 -15.96
N GLY A 108 -7.08 -15.95 -14.70
CA GLY A 108 -5.92 -16.35 -13.88
C GLY A 108 -5.02 -15.19 -13.45
N VAL A 109 -5.53 -13.96 -13.54
CA VAL A 109 -4.87 -12.74 -13.03
C VAL A 109 -5.30 -12.49 -11.59
N ARG A 110 -4.36 -12.15 -10.72
CA ARG A 110 -4.62 -11.89 -9.30
C ARG A 110 -5.05 -10.46 -9.05
N SER A 111 -5.89 -10.24 -8.05
CA SER A 111 -6.38 -8.91 -7.66
C SER A 111 -5.74 -8.45 -6.35
N VAL A 112 -5.22 -7.23 -6.37
CA VAL A 112 -4.49 -6.62 -5.26
C VAL A 112 -5.17 -5.31 -4.85
N ALA A 113 -5.46 -5.15 -3.57
CA ALA A 113 -5.91 -3.89 -2.99
C ALA A 113 -4.73 -3.13 -2.36
N VAL A 114 -4.55 -1.86 -2.73
CA VAL A 114 -3.71 -0.92 -2.00
C VAL A 114 -4.63 0.11 -1.37
N THR A 115 -4.88 -0.01 -0.08
CA THR A 115 -5.96 0.68 0.62
C THR A 115 -5.54 1.13 2.02
N ALA A 116 -6.22 2.14 2.54
CA ALA A 116 -6.08 2.52 3.95
C ALA A 116 -6.81 1.55 4.90
N GLY A 117 -7.56 0.57 4.39
CA GLY A 117 -8.34 -0.32 5.23
C GLY A 117 -9.47 0.37 6.00
N TYR A 118 -9.77 1.62 5.66
CA TYR A 118 -10.80 2.44 6.32
C TYR A 118 -12.18 2.14 5.72
N VAL A 119 -12.79 1.06 6.16
CA VAL A 119 -14.00 0.49 5.55
C VAL A 119 -14.92 -0.12 6.61
N MET A 120 -16.24 -0.01 6.39
CA MET A 120 -17.24 -0.61 7.27
C MET A 120 -17.30 -2.13 7.12
N PRO A 121 -17.70 -2.88 8.17
CA PRO A 121 -17.62 -4.35 8.19
C PRO A 121 -18.32 -5.05 7.03
N GLU A 122 -19.50 -4.57 6.59
CA GLU A 122 -20.25 -5.17 5.51
C GLU A 122 -19.52 -5.02 4.16
N ALA A 123 -19.08 -3.80 3.85
CA ALA A 123 -18.34 -3.49 2.63
C ALA A 123 -16.96 -4.17 2.63
N ARG A 124 -16.30 -4.28 3.81
CA ARG A 124 -15.03 -4.98 3.99
C ARG A 124 -15.12 -6.44 3.57
N ARG A 125 -16.15 -7.16 4.02
CA ARG A 125 -16.39 -8.56 3.65
C ARG A 125 -16.59 -8.74 2.16
N GLU A 126 -17.44 -7.91 1.56
CA GLU A 126 -17.70 -7.95 0.13
C GLU A 126 -16.44 -7.68 -0.68
N PHE A 127 -15.67 -6.66 -0.31
CA PHE A 127 -14.46 -6.25 -1.02
C PHE A 127 -13.36 -7.32 -0.96
N PHE A 128 -12.95 -7.72 0.25
CA PHE A 128 -11.81 -8.63 0.42
C PHE A 128 -12.10 -10.08 0.02
N ASN A 129 -13.36 -10.49 -0.09
CA ASN A 129 -13.71 -11.81 -0.66
C ASN A 129 -13.25 -12.01 -2.11
N TRP A 130 -12.96 -10.93 -2.81
CA TRP A 130 -12.49 -10.95 -4.19
C TRP A 130 -11.01 -10.59 -4.36
N MET A 131 -10.32 -10.20 -3.30
CA MET A 131 -8.90 -9.86 -3.34
C MET A 131 -8.04 -11.09 -3.05
N ASP A 132 -6.93 -11.24 -3.76
CA ASP A 132 -5.91 -12.25 -3.50
C ASP A 132 -4.85 -11.72 -2.54
N ALA A 133 -4.55 -10.41 -2.60
CA ALA A 133 -3.63 -9.76 -1.68
C ALA A 133 -4.01 -8.30 -1.42
N ALA A 134 -3.43 -7.74 -0.36
CA ALA A 134 -3.59 -6.33 -0.01
C ALA A 134 -2.30 -5.73 0.56
N ASN A 135 -2.06 -4.46 0.27
CA ASN A 135 -1.20 -3.61 1.08
C ASN A 135 -2.10 -2.65 1.86
N ILE A 136 -1.98 -2.68 3.19
CA ILE A 136 -2.81 -1.86 4.07
C ILE A 136 -1.97 -0.71 4.64
N ASP A 137 -2.37 0.51 4.33
CA ASP A 137 -1.76 1.72 4.88
C ASP A 137 -2.21 1.96 6.33
N LEU A 138 -1.46 1.46 7.31
CA LEU A 138 -1.57 1.88 8.70
C LEU A 138 -0.81 3.20 8.88
N LYS A 139 -1.53 4.31 8.67
CA LYS A 139 -0.92 5.63 8.46
C LYS A 139 -0.26 6.24 9.71
N GLY A 140 -0.61 5.76 10.90
CA GLY A 140 -0.07 6.13 12.21
C GLY A 140 -0.75 5.30 13.28
N PHE A 141 -0.29 5.44 14.53
CA PHE A 141 -0.79 4.59 15.63
C PHE A 141 -1.41 5.40 16.79
N THR A 142 -2.00 6.56 16.44
CA THR A 142 -2.74 7.40 17.40
C THR A 142 -4.05 7.92 16.78
N GLU A 143 -5.11 7.99 17.59
CA GLU A 143 -6.39 8.56 17.17
C GLU A 143 -6.27 10.06 16.83
N SER A 144 -5.39 10.79 17.50
CA SER A 144 -5.12 12.20 17.18
C SER A 144 -4.56 12.38 15.79
N PHE A 145 -3.59 11.54 15.39
CA PHE A 145 -3.03 11.56 14.04
C PHE A 145 -4.09 11.28 12.97
N TYR A 146 -4.89 10.23 13.18
CA TYR A 146 -5.96 9.90 12.24
C TYR A 146 -6.99 11.02 12.11
N ARG A 147 -7.46 11.59 13.22
CA ARG A 147 -8.44 12.67 13.22
C ARG A 147 -7.90 13.95 12.57
N GLU A 148 -6.69 14.37 12.93
CA GLU A 148 -6.16 15.70 12.58
C GLU A 148 -5.42 15.71 11.23
N THR A 149 -4.82 14.57 10.87
CA THR A 149 -3.96 14.47 9.68
C THR A 149 -4.58 13.65 8.57
N CYS A 150 -5.36 12.60 8.88
CA CYS A 150 -6.00 11.75 7.89
C CYS A 150 -7.49 12.09 7.66
N GLY A 151 -8.16 12.71 8.63
CA GLY A 151 -9.59 13.01 8.59
C GLY A 151 -10.48 11.77 8.80
N GLY A 152 -10.00 10.82 9.60
CA GLY A 152 -10.67 9.57 9.95
C GLY A 152 -10.41 9.16 11.40
N SER A 153 -10.49 7.86 11.69
CA SER A 153 -10.19 7.24 12.98
C SER A 153 -9.33 5.99 12.80
N LEU A 154 -8.57 5.62 13.82
CA LEU A 154 -7.64 4.48 13.79
C LEU A 154 -8.39 3.14 13.88
N SER A 155 -9.38 3.03 14.77
CA SER A 155 -10.05 1.75 15.08
C SER A 155 -10.55 0.98 13.85
N PRO A 156 -11.26 1.55 12.84
CA PRO A 156 -11.71 0.79 11.67
C PRO A 156 -10.58 0.19 10.83
N VAL A 157 -9.38 0.79 10.88
CA VAL A 157 -8.20 0.27 10.18
C VAL A 157 -7.64 -0.94 10.91
N LEU A 158 -7.56 -0.87 12.26
CA LEU A 158 -7.15 -2.00 13.09
C LEU A 158 -8.14 -3.17 12.95
N ASP A 159 -9.44 -2.91 13.01
CA ASP A 159 -10.49 -3.90 12.79
C ASP A 159 -10.38 -4.58 11.40
N THR A 160 -9.89 -3.85 10.39
CA THR A 160 -9.67 -4.42 9.05
C THR A 160 -8.44 -5.31 9.01
N LEU A 161 -7.36 -4.93 9.68
CA LEU A 161 -6.15 -5.75 9.78
C LEU A 161 -6.42 -7.06 10.54
N GLU A 162 -7.13 -6.99 11.68
CA GLU A 162 -7.54 -8.17 12.44
C GLU A 162 -8.46 -9.09 11.62
N TYR A 163 -9.44 -8.52 10.90
CA TYR A 163 -10.31 -9.27 10.00
C TYR A 163 -9.53 -10.00 8.91
N LEU A 164 -8.58 -9.32 8.26
CA LEU A 164 -7.74 -9.94 7.24
C LEU A 164 -6.93 -11.10 7.80
N LYS A 165 -6.39 -10.93 9.01
CA LYS A 165 -5.57 -11.96 9.67
C LYS A 165 -6.36 -13.18 10.10
N HIS A 166 -7.55 -12.99 10.67
CA HIS A 166 -8.25 -14.05 11.40
C HIS A 166 -9.45 -14.63 10.65
N GLU A 167 -10.00 -13.91 9.67
CA GLU A 167 -11.22 -14.30 8.98
C GLU A 167 -11.05 -14.52 7.47
N THR A 168 -9.84 -14.33 6.90
CA THR A 168 -9.60 -14.46 5.45
C THR A 168 -8.32 -15.20 5.11
N GLU A 169 -8.20 -15.64 3.85
CA GLU A 169 -6.96 -16.17 3.26
C GLU A 169 -6.23 -15.12 2.41
N VAL A 170 -6.64 -13.86 2.45
CA VAL A 170 -6.01 -12.77 1.71
C VAL A 170 -4.62 -12.53 2.26
N TRP A 171 -3.60 -12.63 1.40
CA TRP A 171 -2.25 -12.22 1.80
C TRP A 171 -2.22 -10.71 2.04
N PHE A 172 -1.60 -10.24 3.09
CA PHE A 172 -1.45 -8.80 3.28
C PHE A 172 -0.11 -8.40 3.89
N GLU A 173 0.33 -7.20 3.53
CA GLU A 173 1.49 -6.51 4.06
C GLU A 173 1.04 -5.12 4.53
N VAL A 174 1.71 -4.58 5.55
CA VAL A 174 1.33 -3.30 6.18
C VAL A 174 2.34 -2.22 5.82
N THR A 175 1.87 -1.02 5.48
CA THR A 175 2.73 0.13 5.19
C THR A 175 2.44 1.30 6.11
N THR A 176 3.50 1.91 6.65
CA THR A 176 3.42 3.18 7.39
C THR A 176 4.35 4.20 6.76
N LEU A 177 3.78 5.28 6.21
CA LEU A 177 4.53 6.44 5.76
C LEU A 177 4.96 7.26 6.99
N LEU A 178 6.24 7.33 7.27
CA LEU A 178 6.75 8.07 8.43
C LEU A 178 6.89 9.55 8.10
N ILE A 179 6.29 10.40 8.92
CA ILE A 179 6.28 11.86 8.77
C ILE A 179 6.98 12.47 9.99
N PRO A 180 8.11 13.19 9.81
CA PRO A 180 8.86 13.75 10.92
C PRO A 180 8.01 14.62 11.84
N GLY A 181 8.06 14.32 13.15
CA GLY A 181 7.34 15.04 14.20
C GLY A 181 5.83 14.74 14.28
N TYR A 182 5.30 13.82 13.48
CA TYR A 182 3.87 13.46 13.50
C TYR A 182 3.61 12.03 13.96
N ASN A 183 4.25 11.03 13.35
CA ASN A 183 4.05 9.62 13.64
C ASN A 183 5.37 8.82 13.70
N ASP A 184 6.51 9.50 13.87
CA ASP A 184 7.85 8.89 13.85
C ASP A 184 8.49 8.78 15.24
N SER A 185 7.74 9.03 16.33
CA SER A 185 8.26 8.90 17.69
C SER A 185 8.55 7.44 18.06
N GLY A 186 9.65 7.20 18.81
CA GLY A 186 10.01 5.84 19.24
C GLY A 186 8.87 5.14 19.98
N SER A 187 8.16 5.85 20.85
CA SER A 187 7.05 5.27 21.62
C SER A 187 5.85 4.89 20.76
N GLU A 188 5.58 5.61 19.67
CA GLU A 188 4.52 5.24 18.74
C GLU A 188 4.91 4.03 17.89
N LEU A 189 6.15 4.00 17.42
CA LEU A 189 6.70 2.86 16.66
C LEU A 189 6.76 1.58 17.49
N GLU A 190 7.09 1.67 18.78
CA GLU A 190 7.02 0.55 19.73
C GLU A 190 5.59 0.03 19.87
N LYS A 191 4.62 0.91 20.11
CA LYS A 191 3.21 0.53 20.25
C LYS A 191 2.66 -0.12 18.98
N LEU A 192 2.98 0.44 17.82
CA LEU A 192 2.56 -0.10 16.52
C LEU A 192 3.13 -1.51 16.32
N SER A 193 4.43 -1.68 16.51
CA SER A 193 5.10 -2.97 16.29
C SER A 193 4.70 -4.03 17.32
N CYS A 194 4.54 -3.68 18.59
CA CYS A 194 4.01 -4.60 19.60
C CYS A 194 2.59 -5.06 19.26
N TRP A 195 1.70 -4.12 18.90
CA TRP A 195 0.33 -4.44 18.49
C TRP A 195 0.31 -5.36 17.25
N MET A 196 1.15 -5.09 16.25
CA MET A 196 1.24 -5.97 15.08
C MET A 196 1.65 -7.40 15.46
N VAL A 197 2.65 -7.56 16.31
CA VAL A 197 3.08 -8.90 16.76
C VAL A 197 1.98 -9.60 17.57
N GLU A 198 1.32 -8.89 18.47
CA GLU A 198 0.27 -9.43 19.33
C GLU A 198 -1.00 -9.80 18.57
N GLN A 199 -1.47 -8.97 17.65
CA GLN A 199 -2.74 -9.16 16.96
C GLN A 199 -2.60 -9.84 15.60
N LEU A 200 -1.52 -9.59 14.85
CA LEU A 200 -1.34 -10.10 13.50
C LEU A 200 -0.27 -11.21 13.40
N GLY A 201 0.59 -11.30 14.41
CA GLY A 201 1.73 -12.22 14.44
C GLY A 201 2.99 -11.67 13.78
N PRO A 202 4.16 -12.27 14.09
CA PRO A 202 5.48 -11.75 13.69
C PRO A 202 5.76 -11.86 12.18
N GLU A 203 5.01 -12.70 11.47
CA GLU A 203 5.23 -13.00 10.04
C GLU A 203 4.64 -11.96 9.08
N VAL A 204 3.73 -11.09 9.55
CA VAL A 204 3.13 -10.06 8.71
C VAL A 204 4.16 -8.99 8.38
N PRO A 205 4.50 -8.77 7.09
CA PRO A 205 5.52 -7.80 6.73
C PRO A 205 5.09 -6.36 7.00
N LEU A 206 6.04 -5.56 7.50
CA LEU A 206 5.87 -4.13 7.76
C LEU A 206 6.81 -3.31 6.87
N HIS A 207 6.27 -2.31 6.18
CA HIS A 207 7.02 -1.38 5.36
C HIS A 207 6.99 0.03 5.98
N PHE A 208 8.17 0.59 6.24
CA PHE A 208 8.31 2.00 6.59
C PHE A 208 8.74 2.79 5.35
N SER A 209 7.93 3.72 4.90
CA SER A 209 8.22 4.53 3.72
C SER A 209 8.55 5.97 4.11
N ALA A 210 9.53 6.56 3.40
CA ALA A 210 9.87 7.96 3.60
C ALA A 210 8.79 8.88 3.03
N PHE A 211 8.33 9.82 3.83
CA PHE A 211 7.53 10.96 3.40
C PHE A 211 8.40 11.97 2.63
N HIS A 212 7.82 12.63 1.66
CA HIS A 212 8.34 13.85 1.04
C HIS A 212 7.27 14.95 1.06
N PRO A 213 7.68 16.24 1.15
CA PRO A 213 6.74 17.36 1.14
C PRO A 213 5.81 17.33 -0.05
N ASP A 214 4.49 17.35 0.22
CA ASP A 214 3.47 17.38 -0.83
C ASP A 214 2.13 17.91 -0.28
N TRP A 215 1.22 18.30 -1.18
CA TRP A 215 -0.15 18.74 -0.92
C TRP A 215 -0.22 19.84 0.16
N LYS A 216 -0.72 19.49 1.36
CA LYS A 216 -0.91 20.41 2.49
C LYS A 216 0.19 20.33 3.55
N MET A 217 1.26 19.60 3.28
CA MET A 217 2.41 19.42 4.19
C MET A 217 3.72 19.71 3.44
N THR A 218 3.77 20.87 2.77
CA THR A 218 4.95 21.34 2.03
C THR A 218 6.00 21.99 2.94
N ASP A 219 5.64 22.28 4.18
CA ASP A 219 6.46 22.87 5.24
C ASP A 219 7.13 21.81 6.17
N VAL A 220 6.79 20.54 5.98
CA VAL A 220 7.41 19.41 6.72
C VAL A 220 8.57 18.87 5.91
N GLU A 221 9.72 18.68 6.54
CA GLU A 221 10.90 18.12 5.87
C GLU A 221 10.70 16.66 5.45
N ARG A 222 11.41 16.24 4.40
CA ARG A 222 11.46 14.84 3.99
C ARG A 222 11.98 13.97 5.15
N THR A 223 11.45 12.76 5.28
CA THR A 223 11.90 11.80 6.29
C THR A 223 13.38 11.48 6.11
N PRO A 224 14.22 11.76 7.12
CA PRO A 224 15.62 11.37 7.10
C PRO A 224 15.77 9.84 7.04
N HIS A 225 16.74 9.35 6.28
CA HIS A 225 17.03 7.92 6.18
C HIS A 225 17.27 7.27 7.55
N GLN A 226 17.94 7.98 8.46
CA GLN A 226 18.20 7.51 9.82
C GLN A 226 16.91 7.27 10.63
N THR A 227 15.84 8.01 10.37
CA THR A 227 14.52 7.78 10.98
C THR A 227 13.94 6.44 10.55
N LEU A 228 14.07 6.08 9.28
CA LEU A 228 13.62 4.79 8.76
C LEU A 228 14.44 3.63 9.34
N ILE A 229 15.78 3.78 9.42
CA ILE A 229 16.65 2.77 10.03
C ILE A 229 16.23 2.53 11.48
N ARG A 230 16.08 3.60 12.28
CA ARG A 230 15.62 3.51 13.66
C ARG A 230 14.25 2.82 13.78
N ALA A 231 13.30 3.16 12.92
CA ALA A 231 11.98 2.54 12.92
C ALA A 231 12.06 1.03 12.63
N ARG A 232 12.88 0.65 11.66
CA ARG A 232 13.15 -0.75 11.34
C ARG A 232 13.76 -1.50 12.51
N GLU A 233 14.77 -0.93 13.16
CA GLU A 233 15.42 -1.51 14.34
C GLU A 233 14.44 -1.74 15.49
N ILE A 234 13.56 -0.76 15.79
CA ILE A 234 12.51 -0.89 16.81
C ILE A 234 11.56 -2.04 16.46
N ALA A 235 11.06 -2.10 15.22
CA ALA A 235 10.12 -3.13 14.80
C ALA A 235 10.72 -4.54 14.85
N LEU A 236 11.98 -4.70 14.40
CA LEU A 236 12.70 -5.98 14.50
C LEU A 236 12.94 -6.38 15.96
N ALA A 237 13.32 -5.42 16.82
CA ALA A 237 13.54 -5.68 18.25
C ALA A 237 12.26 -6.11 18.97
N ASN A 238 11.09 -5.63 18.52
CA ASN A 238 9.77 -6.04 19.02
C ASN A 238 9.27 -7.36 18.44
N GLY A 239 10.03 -7.99 17.52
CA GLY A 239 9.77 -9.35 17.06
C GLY A 239 9.12 -9.46 15.68
N ILE A 240 8.93 -8.38 14.93
CA ILE A 240 8.48 -8.48 13.53
C ILE A 240 9.60 -9.09 12.69
N HIS A 241 9.33 -10.16 11.94
CA HIS A 241 10.36 -10.87 11.18
C HIS A 241 10.77 -10.15 9.89
N HIS A 242 9.86 -9.43 9.25
CA HIS A 242 10.06 -8.83 7.93
C HIS A 242 9.74 -7.33 7.97
N VAL A 243 10.78 -6.49 7.97
CA VAL A 243 10.63 -5.03 8.01
C VAL A 243 11.42 -4.40 6.86
N TYR A 244 10.73 -3.65 6.01
CA TYR A 244 11.26 -3.05 4.79
C TYR A 244 11.28 -1.53 4.84
N LEU A 245 12.21 -0.93 4.07
CA LEU A 245 12.32 0.51 3.90
C LEU A 245 11.94 0.91 2.46
N GLY A 246 10.99 1.84 2.34
CA GLY A 246 10.46 2.32 1.06
C GLY A 246 10.76 3.80 0.80
N ASN A 247 10.66 4.21 -0.47
CA ASN A 247 10.93 5.57 -0.95
C ASN A 247 12.37 6.06 -0.68
N VAL A 248 13.31 5.14 -0.46
CA VAL A 248 14.75 5.37 -0.28
C VAL A 248 15.55 4.33 -1.03
N HIS A 249 16.81 4.67 -1.34
CA HIS A 249 17.77 3.72 -1.88
C HIS A 249 18.50 3.05 -0.72
N ASP A 250 17.97 1.93 -0.25
CA ASP A 250 18.58 1.12 0.81
C ASP A 250 18.48 -0.36 0.43
N HIS A 251 19.58 -0.91 -0.04
CA HIS A 251 19.64 -2.31 -0.48
C HIS A 251 19.40 -3.28 0.68
N GLN A 252 19.89 -2.93 1.86
CA GLN A 252 19.72 -3.75 3.06
C GLN A 252 18.28 -3.71 3.57
N GLY A 253 17.69 -2.50 3.59
CA GLY A 253 16.31 -2.31 4.03
C GLY A 253 15.25 -2.81 3.04
N SER A 254 15.61 -3.04 1.77
CA SER A 254 14.67 -3.55 0.76
C SER A 254 14.77 -5.05 0.50
N SER A 255 15.77 -5.75 1.04
CA SER A 255 15.97 -7.20 0.86
C SER A 255 15.22 -8.01 1.90
N THR A 256 14.79 -9.22 1.50
CA THR A 256 14.16 -10.20 2.40
C THR A 256 15.21 -11.10 3.02
N TYR A 257 15.20 -11.22 4.33
CA TYR A 257 16.12 -12.05 5.09
C TYR A 257 15.39 -13.21 5.77
N CYS A 258 16.07 -14.36 5.89
CA CYS A 258 15.64 -15.43 6.77
C CYS A 258 15.70 -14.94 8.22
N HIS A 259 14.58 -14.94 8.94
CA HIS A 259 14.52 -14.50 10.33
C HIS A 259 15.33 -15.40 11.28
N ALA A 260 15.55 -16.67 10.93
CA ALA A 260 16.26 -17.62 11.76
C ALA A 260 17.79 -17.53 11.63
N CYS A 261 18.33 -17.25 10.42
CA CYS A 261 19.77 -17.24 10.17
C CYS A 261 20.33 -15.95 9.55
N GLY A 262 19.49 -14.98 9.20
CA GLY A 262 19.90 -13.69 8.63
C GLY A 262 20.38 -13.75 7.17
N GLN A 263 20.29 -14.92 6.50
CA GLN A 263 20.66 -15.05 5.10
C GLN A 263 19.65 -14.33 4.18
N ILE A 264 20.14 -13.64 3.15
CA ILE A 264 19.28 -13.04 2.13
C ILE A 264 18.56 -14.12 1.35
N LEU A 265 17.23 -14.04 1.31
CA LEU A 265 16.35 -14.93 0.55
C LEU A 265 15.95 -14.29 -0.79
N ILE A 266 15.59 -13.00 -0.78
CA ILE A 266 15.24 -12.23 -1.97
C ILE A 266 15.99 -10.91 -1.89
N GLY A 267 16.91 -10.71 -2.84
CA GLY A 267 17.58 -9.42 -3.02
C GLY A 267 16.80 -8.56 -3.99
N THR A 268 16.23 -7.46 -3.53
CA THR A 268 15.58 -6.51 -4.43
C THR A 268 16.64 -5.63 -5.10
N GLY A 269 17.01 -6.00 -6.31
CA GLY A 269 17.80 -5.15 -7.20
C GLY A 269 16.96 -4.04 -7.85
N LEU A 270 15.99 -3.45 -7.13
CA LEU A 270 15.25 -2.27 -7.59
C LEU A 270 16.19 -1.06 -7.61
N VAL A 271 17.00 -1.00 -8.64
CA VAL A 271 17.64 0.26 -9.04
C VAL A 271 16.54 1.13 -9.61
N CYS A 272 16.03 2.08 -8.82
CA CYS A 272 15.27 3.18 -9.39
C CYS A 272 16.16 3.87 -10.43
N PRO A 273 15.79 3.95 -11.72
CA PRO A 273 16.54 4.78 -12.66
C PRO A 273 16.43 6.24 -12.19
N GLN A 274 17.59 6.90 -12.16
CA GLN A 274 17.73 8.35 -11.90
C GLN A 274 16.91 9.17 -12.86
#